data_ec2aca0a05891b39909dc332f9a8a607
#
_entry.id   ec2aca0a05891b39909dc332f9a8a607
#
_cell.length_a   1.000
_cell.length_b   1.000
_cell.length_c   1.000
_cell.angle_alpha   90.00
_cell.angle_beta   90.00
_cell.angle_gamma   90.00
#
_symmetry.space_group_name_H-M   'P 1'
#
loop_
_entity.id
_entity.type
_entity.pdbx_description
1 polymer ?
#
loop_
_entity_poly.entity_id
_entity_poly.type
_entity_poly.pdbx_seq_one_letter_code
_entity_poly.pdbx_strand_id
1 'polypeptide(L)'
;ALEESHKHDPYGIQTTASATEDGYVLDGNKTFVLDGHVADKLIVAARTSGEVGSREGISLFLVDREANGVSVTRTIMADSRNAANVKLDAVKVGNDALLGTADTAADTLDQALDIARIGLSAEMLGGIQECFERTVEYLKERKQFGVAIGSFQALKHRAADMFCEIELSKSCVLEA
;
A
#
# COMPACT_ATOMS: atom_id res chain seq x y z
N ALA A 1 0.87 -5.99 -7.46
CA ALA A 1 -0.52 -6.01 -7.94
C ALA A 1 -1.34 -6.91 -7.01
N LEU A 2 -1.89 -6.33 -5.94
CA LEU A 2 -2.59 -7.03 -4.86
C LEU A 2 -4.09 -6.71 -4.86
N GLU A 3 -4.43 -5.42 -4.74
CA GLU A 3 -5.78 -4.95 -4.51
C GLU A 3 -6.72 -5.19 -5.70
N GLU A 4 -7.97 -5.53 -5.41
CA GLU A 4 -9.03 -5.76 -6.41
C GLU A 4 -10.27 -4.92 -6.17
N SER A 5 -10.31 -4.19 -5.05
CA SER A 5 -11.42 -3.32 -4.65
C SER A 5 -10.91 -1.96 -4.21
N HIS A 6 -11.84 -1.07 -3.83
CA HIS A 6 -11.51 0.25 -3.27
C HIS A 6 -11.06 0.20 -1.80
N LYS A 7 -11.10 -0.97 -1.16
CA LYS A 7 -10.65 -1.20 0.21
C LYS A 7 -9.40 -2.07 0.21
N HIS A 8 -8.51 -1.81 1.14
CA HIS A 8 -7.39 -2.70 1.42
C HIS A 8 -7.93 -4.01 1.99
N ASP A 9 -7.80 -5.08 1.20
CA ASP A 9 -8.21 -6.44 1.58
C ASP A 9 -7.23 -7.45 0.96
N PRO A 10 -6.10 -7.70 1.63
CA PRO A 10 -5.01 -8.50 1.08
C PRO A 10 -5.37 -9.97 0.82
N TYR A 11 -6.48 -10.45 1.38
CA TYR A 11 -6.96 -11.81 1.17
C TYR A 11 -8.21 -11.88 0.28
N GLY A 12 -8.82 -10.74 -0.03
CA GLY A 12 -9.99 -10.62 -0.91
C GLY A 12 -9.67 -10.86 -2.40
N ILE A 13 -8.67 -11.70 -2.68
CA ILE A 13 -8.17 -11.98 -4.03
C ILE A 13 -9.14 -12.88 -4.77
N GLN A 14 -9.68 -12.39 -5.88
CA GLN A 14 -10.54 -13.09 -6.82
C GLN A 14 -9.80 -13.49 -8.11
N THR A 15 -8.70 -12.81 -8.45
CA THR A 15 -7.82 -13.18 -9.55
C THR A 15 -7.39 -14.63 -9.40
N THR A 16 -7.58 -15.44 -10.43
CA THR A 16 -7.25 -16.86 -10.44
C THR A 16 -5.96 -17.12 -11.19
N ALA A 17 -5.28 -18.20 -10.82
CA ALA A 17 -4.16 -18.78 -11.56
C ALA A 17 -4.39 -20.27 -11.71
N SER A 18 -4.86 -20.69 -12.91
CA SER A 18 -5.14 -22.09 -13.24
C SER A 18 -3.88 -22.77 -13.74
N ALA A 19 -3.47 -23.87 -13.10
CA ALA A 19 -2.32 -24.67 -13.54
C ALA A 19 -2.54 -25.31 -14.89
N THR A 20 -1.49 -25.36 -15.72
CA THR A 20 -1.42 -26.03 -17.03
C THR A 20 -0.21 -26.95 -17.08
N GLU A 21 0.01 -27.67 -18.17
CA GLU A 21 1.19 -28.53 -18.35
C GLU A 21 2.51 -27.73 -18.27
N ASP A 22 2.52 -26.49 -18.82
CA ASP A 22 3.72 -25.68 -19.00
C ASP A 22 3.80 -24.48 -18.00
N GLY A 23 2.82 -24.29 -17.13
CA GLY A 23 2.78 -23.14 -16.21
C GLY A 23 1.40 -22.82 -15.69
N TYR A 24 1.00 -21.55 -15.80
CA TYR A 24 -0.28 -21.06 -15.28
C TYR A 24 -0.97 -20.11 -16.25
N VAL A 25 -2.29 -20.03 -16.15
CA VAL A 25 -3.12 -19.02 -16.82
C VAL A 25 -3.76 -18.13 -15.76
N LEU A 26 -3.49 -16.82 -15.83
CA LEU A 26 -4.00 -15.84 -14.88
C LEU A 26 -5.17 -15.08 -15.50
N ASP A 27 -6.26 -14.95 -14.72
CA ASP A 27 -7.46 -14.18 -15.04
C ASP A 27 -7.91 -13.33 -13.87
N GLY A 28 -8.14 -12.04 -14.09
CA GLY A 28 -8.64 -11.15 -13.06
C GLY A 28 -8.36 -9.68 -13.30
N ASN A 29 -8.60 -8.88 -12.26
CA ASN A 29 -8.40 -7.44 -12.32
C ASN A 29 -7.73 -6.95 -11.03
N LYS A 30 -6.77 -6.05 -11.17
CA LYS A 30 -6.09 -5.39 -10.06
C LYS A 30 -6.30 -3.89 -10.12
N THR A 31 -6.49 -3.28 -8.96
CA THR A 31 -6.70 -1.83 -8.82
C THR A 31 -5.56 -1.20 -8.03
N PHE A 32 -5.33 0.09 -8.22
CA PHE A 32 -4.32 0.86 -7.49
C PHE A 32 -2.93 0.20 -7.44
N VAL A 33 -2.53 -0.47 -8.54
CA VAL A 33 -1.19 -1.05 -8.64
C VAL A 33 -0.17 0.06 -8.70
N LEU A 34 0.61 0.22 -7.63
CA LEU A 34 1.64 1.26 -7.53
C LEU A 34 2.65 1.07 -8.64
N ASP A 35 2.97 2.16 -9.34
CA ASP A 35 3.86 2.21 -10.50
C ASP A 35 3.51 1.24 -11.64
N GLY A 36 2.31 0.64 -11.63
CA GLY A 36 1.92 -0.41 -12.58
C GLY A 36 1.98 0.00 -14.05
N HIS A 37 1.89 1.30 -14.37
CA HIS A 37 1.96 1.77 -15.76
C HIS A 37 3.40 2.06 -16.24
N VAL A 38 4.39 2.07 -15.35
CA VAL A 38 5.81 2.29 -15.67
C VAL A 38 6.69 1.09 -15.33
N ALA A 39 6.20 0.14 -14.53
CA ALA A 39 6.92 -1.07 -14.19
C ALA A 39 7.10 -1.98 -15.42
N ASP A 40 8.25 -2.61 -15.56
CA ASP A 40 8.48 -3.63 -16.58
C ASP A 40 7.85 -4.97 -16.19
N LYS A 41 7.82 -5.26 -14.90
CA LYS A 41 7.27 -6.48 -14.34
C LYS A 41 6.34 -6.20 -13.17
N LEU A 42 5.32 -7.04 -13.03
CA LEU A 42 4.30 -6.97 -12.00
C LEU A 42 4.39 -8.22 -11.12
N ILE A 43 4.45 -8.05 -9.80
CA ILE A 43 4.19 -9.16 -8.88
C ILE A 43 2.68 -9.22 -8.67
N VAL A 44 2.06 -10.28 -9.18
CA VAL A 44 0.61 -10.48 -9.15
C VAL A 44 0.26 -11.52 -8.09
N ALA A 45 -0.58 -11.13 -7.13
CA ALA A 45 -1.19 -12.07 -6.22
C ALA A 45 -2.42 -12.71 -6.88
N ALA A 46 -2.48 -14.03 -6.90
CA ALA A 46 -3.60 -14.77 -7.49
C ALA A 46 -3.92 -16.02 -6.66
N ARG A 47 -5.12 -16.56 -6.83
CA ARG A 47 -5.52 -17.84 -6.24
C ARG A 47 -5.21 -18.99 -7.15
N THR A 48 -4.45 -19.92 -6.64
CA THR A 48 -4.23 -21.23 -7.22
C THR A 48 -5.19 -22.27 -6.65
N SER A 49 -5.73 -22.00 -5.43
CA SER A 49 -6.77 -22.82 -4.78
C SER A 49 -7.52 -22.02 -3.70
N GLY A 50 -8.36 -22.68 -2.94
CA GLY A 50 -9.06 -22.09 -1.79
C GLY A 50 -10.15 -21.07 -2.17
N GLU A 51 -10.73 -20.43 -1.15
CA GLU A 51 -11.83 -19.48 -1.30
C GLU A 51 -11.35 -18.03 -1.11
N VAL A 52 -12.09 -17.08 -1.71
CA VAL A 52 -11.86 -15.64 -1.52
C VAL A 52 -11.96 -15.29 -0.03
N GLY A 53 -10.99 -14.55 0.47
CA GLY A 53 -10.87 -14.18 1.89
C GLY A 53 -10.05 -15.16 2.73
N SER A 54 -9.71 -16.36 2.21
CA SER A 54 -8.81 -17.29 2.89
C SER A 54 -7.35 -16.88 2.70
N ARG A 55 -6.53 -17.15 3.72
CA ARG A 55 -5.05 -17.08 3.62
C ARG A 55 -4.47 -18.21 2.77
N GLU A 56 -5.13 -19.37 2.76
CA GLU A 56 -4.72 -20.53 1.96
C GLU A 56 -5.01 -20.30 0.48
N GLY A 57 -4.21 -20.89 -0.39
CA GLY A 57 -4.41 -20.85 -1.82
C GLY A 57 -3.93 -19.58 -2.52
N ILE A 58 -3.23 -18.69 -1.82
CA ILE A 58 -2.61 -17.51 -2.42
C ILE A 58 -1.23 -17.87 -2.97
N SER A 59 -0.96 -17.44 -4.20
CA SER A 59 0.32 -17.57 -4.89
C SER A 59 0.74 -16.23 -5.50
N LEU A 60 2.03 -16.01 -5.65
CA LEU A 60 2.59 -14.81 -6.26
C LEU A 60 3.25 -15.16 -7.59
N PHE A 61 2.99 -14.34 -8.59
CA PHE A 61 3.53 -14.52 -9.94
C PHE A 61 4.25 -13.27 -10.43
N LEU A 62 5.43 -13.47 -11.03
CA LEU A 62 6.16 -12.41 -11.72
C LEU A 62 5.68 -12.36 -13.17
N VAL A 63 4.92 -11.33 -13.52
CA VAL A 63 4.27 -11.17 -14.82
C VAL A 63 4.92 -10.01 -15.57
N ASP A 64 5.27 -10.23 -16.84
CA ASP A 64 5.73 -9.16 -17.71
C ASP A 64 4.55 -8.22 -18.03
N ARG A 65 4.74 -6.92 -17.89
CA ARG A 65 3.68 -5.95 -18.20
C ARG A 65 3.23 -5.99 -19.65
N GLU A 66 4.14 -6.32 -20.56
CA GLU A 66 3.89 -6.42 -22.00
C GLU A 66 3.40 -7.82 -22.43
N ALA A 67 3.16 -8.75 -21.48
CA ALA A 67 2.67 -10.08 -21.81
C ALA A 67 1.30 -10.02 -22.47
N ASN A 68 1.06 -10.94 -23.39
CA ASN A 68 -0.24 -11.07 -24.06
C ASN A 68 -1.35 -11.29 -23.03
N GLY A 69 -2.43 -10.50 -23.13
CA GLY A 69 -3.56 -10.54 -22.21
C GLY A 69 -3.43 -9.57 -21.02
N VAL A 70 -2.28 -8.92 -20.83
CA VAL A 70 -2.13 -7.86 -19.84
C VAL A 70 -2.58 -6.52 -20.44
N SER A 71 -3.49 -5.84 -19.76
CA SER A 71 -3.92 -4.48 -20.10
C SER A 71 -3.76 -3.56 -18.91
N VAL A 72 -3.03 -2.45 -19.09
CA VAL A 72 -2.71 -1.50 -18.02
C VAL A 72 -3.34 -0.15 -18.34
N THR A 73 -4.12 0.37 -17.40
CA THR A 73 -4.73 1.69 -17.50
C THR A 73 -4.23 2.57 -16.36
N ARG A 74 -3.53 3.66 -16.68
CA ARG A 74 -3.03 4.60 -15.68
C ARG A 74 -4.16 5.24 -14.90
N THR A 75 -4.01 5.33 -13.57
CA THR A 75 -4.86 6.09 -12.67
C THR A 75 -4.15 7.38 -12.27
N ILE A 76 -4.81 8.52 -12.52
CA ILE A 76 -4.29 9.84 -12.09
C ILE A 76 -4.79 10.09 -10.68
N MET A 77 -3.87 10.19 -9.73
CA MET A 77 -4.16 10.41 -8.32
C MET A 77 -3.91 11.86 -7.90
N ALA A 78 -4.64 12.32 -6.89
CA ALA A 78 -4.54 13.71 -6.40
C ALA A 78 -3.16 14.04 -5.79
N ASP A 79 -2.47 13.06 -5.24
CA ASP A 79 -1.13 13.16 -4.66
C ASP A 79 0.01 13.05 -5.68
N SER A 80 -0.33 13.01 -6.97
CA SER A 80 0.61 12.85 -8.10
C SER A 80 1.41 11.53 -8.09
N ARG A 81 1.06 10.56 -7.23
CA ARG A 81 1.67 9.23 -7.25
C ARG A 81 1.22 8.45 -8.48
N ASN A 82 2.08 7.54 -8.92
CA ASN A 82 1.79 6.67 -10.04
C ASN A 82 0.98 5.46 -9.56
N ALA A 83 -0.16 5.21 -10.21
CA ALA A 83 -0.95 4.00 -10.01
C ALA A 83 -1.57 3.54 -11.33
N ALA A 84 -2.01 2.30 -11.39
CA ALA A 84 -2.71 1.76 -12.54
C ALA A 84 -3.75 0.71 -12.13
N ASN A 85 -4.75 0.53 -13.00
CA ASN A 85 -5.58 -0.66 -13.01
C ASN A 85 -5.01 -1.65 -14.03
N VAL A 86 -4.91 -2.91 -13.64
CA VAL A 86 -4.36 -3.98 -14.48
C VAL A 86 -5.43 -5.04 -14.70
N LYS A 87 -5.74 -5.32 -15.96
CA LYS A 87 -6.59 -6.46 -16.35
C LYS A 87 -5.71 -7.58 -16.86
N LEU A 88 -5.98 -8.77 -16.36
CA LEU A 88 -5.39 -10.03 -16.82
C LEU A 88 -6.47 -10.84 -17.54
N ASP A 89 -6.26 -11.17 -18.79
CA ASP A 89 -7.20 -11.88 -19.66
C ASP A 89 -6.49 -13.07 -20.28
N ALA A 90 -6.65 -14.25 -19.69
CA ALA A 90 -5.99 -15.48 -20.05
C ALA A 90 -4.46 -15.33 -20.21
N VAL A 91 -3.81 -14.61 -19.29
CA VAL A 91 -2.36 -14.36 -19.31
C VAL A 91 -1.61 -15.65 -19.00
N LYS A 92 -0.84 -16.14 -19.97
CA LYS A 92 -0.03 -17.35 -19.83
C LYS A 92 1.35 -17.01 -19.29
N VAL A 93 1.76 -17.71 -18.24
CA VAL A 93 3.10 -17.61 -17.63
C VAL A 93 3.69 -19.00 -17.43
N GLY A 94 5.01 -19.11 -17.52
CA GLY A 94 5.72 -20.36 -17.25
C GLY A 94 5.78 -20.69 -15.76
N ASN A 95 6.24 -21.91 -15.45
CA ASN A 95 6.43 -22.33 -14.05
C ASN A 95 7.46 -21.49 -13.31
N ASP A 96 8.41 -20.90 -14.00
CA ASP A 96 9.44 -19.98 -13.49
C ASP A 96 8.90 -18.61 -13.05
N ALA A 97 7.68 -18.26 -13.46
CA ALA A 97 7.00 -17.05 -13.00
C ALA A 97 6.45 -17.17 -11.57
N LEU A 98 6.26 -18.39 -11.05
CA LEU A 98 5.79 -18.60 -9.69
C LEU A 98 6.89 -18.23 -8.69
N LEU A 99 6.59 -17.34 -7.78
CA LEU A 99 7.48 -16.93 -6.70
C LEU A 99 7.24 -17.81 -5.47
N GLY A 100 8.20 -18.67 -5.18
CA GLY A 100 8.10 -19.63 -4.07
C GLY A 100 7.29 -20.88 -4.45
N THR A 101 6.40 -21.29 -3.56
CA THR A 101 5.56 -22.50 -3.71
C THR A 101 4.10 -22.09 -3.88
N ALA A 102 3.37 -22.77 -4.76
CA ALA A 102 1.94 -22.52 -4.94
C ALA A 102 1.18 -22.68 -3.62
N ASP A 103 0.13 -21.90 -3.44
CA ASP A 103 -0.77 -21.89 -2.28
C ASP A 103 -0.17 -21.38 -0.96
N THR A 104 1.12 -21.03 -0.92
CA THR A 104 1.83 -20.73 0.36
C THR A 104 2.28 -19.28 0.50
N ALA A 105 1.87 -18.38 -0.38
CA ALA A 105 2.42 -17.02 -0.42
C ALA A 105 1.88 -16.08 0.67
N ALA A 106 0.89 -16.47 1.46
CA ALA A 106 0.25 -15.61 2.46
C ALA A 106 1.25 -15.04 3.49
N ASP A 107 2.15 -15.88 4.02
CA ASP A 107 3.13 -15.42 5.02
C ASP A 107 4.16 -14.45 4.42
N THR A 108 4.59 -14.69 3.18
CA THR A 108 5.49 -13.78 2.46
C THR A 108 4.80 -12.45 2.15
N LEU A 109 3.52 -12.51 1.78
CA LEU A 109 2.70 -11.32 1.55
C LEU A 109 2.54 -10.50 2.83
N ASP A 110 2.25 -11.15 3.96
CA ASP A 110 2.12 -10.47 5.26
C ASP A 110 3.42 -9.77 5.67
N GLN A 111 4.56 -10.45 5.54
CA GLN A 111 5.86 -9.84 5.83
C GLN A 111 6.12 -8.60 4.95
N ALA A 112 5.81 -8.68 3.66
CA ALA A 112 5.95 -7.53 2.76
C ALA A 112 5.01 -6.38 3.13
N LEU A 113 3.77 -6.69 3.52
CA LEU A 113 2.79 -5.70 3.96
C LEU A 113 3.16 -5.07 5.31
N ASP A 114 3.76 -5.83 6.23
CA ASP A 114 4.23 -5.28 7.51
C ASP A 114 5.36 -4.29 7.31
N ILE A 115 6.34 -4.60 6.46
CA ILE A 115 7.39 -3.66 6.07
C ILE A 115 6.78 -2.39 5.42
N ALA A 116 5.79 -2.56 4.55
CA ALA A 116 5.11 -1.44 3.91
C ALA A 116 4.34 -0.57 4.92
N ARG A 117 3.67 -1.17 5.91
CA ARG A 117 2.98 -0.47 7.01
C ARG A 117 3.93 0.33 7.86
N ILE A 118 5.09 -0.22 8.21
CA ILE A 118 6.14 0.49 8.96
C ILE A 118 6.64 1.69 8.16
N GLY A 119 6.96 1.49 6.89
CA GLY A 119 7.40 2.58 6.01
C GLY A 119 6.37 3.70 5.87
N LEU A 120 5.09 3.35 5.69
CA LEU A 120 4.00 4.31 5.62
C LEU A 120 3.78 5.04 6.95
N SER A 121 3.92 4.35 8.08
CA SER A 121 3.83 4.94 9.41
C SER A 121 4.92 5.98 9.63
N ALA A 122 6.16 5.71 9.18
CA ALA A 122 7.26 6.66 9.24
C ALA A 122 7.02 7.89 8.35
N GLU A 123 6.47 7.71 7.14
CA GLU A 123 6.09 8.82 6.24
C GLU A 123 5.03 9.71 6.90
N MET A 124 3.98 9.11 7.47
CA MET A 124 2.91 9.85 8.16
C MET A 124 3.45 10.60 9.38
N LEU A 125 4.35 10.00 10.15
CA LEU A 125 4.98 10.65 11.30
C LEU A 125 5.75 11.90 10.88
N GLY A 126 6.53 11.84 9.80
CA GLY A 126 7.22 13.01 9.25
C GLY A 126 6.26 14.12 8.85
N GLY A 127 5.14 13.78 8.21
CA GLY A 127 4.09 14.74 7.85
C GLY A 127 3.43 15.40 9.07
N ILE A 128 3.15 14.61 10.12
CA ILE A 128 2.58 15.12 11.37
C ILE A 128 3.56 16.06 12.07
N GLN A 129 4.83 15.72 12.11
CA GLN A 129 5.86 16.56 12.73
C GLN A 129 5.98 17.91 12.03
N GLU A 130 6.04 17.94 10.70
CA GLU A 130 6.07 19.18 9.93
C GLU A 130 4.83 20.06 10.17
N CYS A 131 3.65 19.45 10.21
CA CYS A 131 2.41 20.17 10.55
C CYS A 131 2.44 20.75 11.95
N PHE A 132 2.98 20.02 12.92
CA PHE A 132 3.12 20.49 14.29
C PHE A 132 4.09 21.67 14.41
N GLU A 133 5.27 21.57 13.81
CA GLU A 133 6.27 22.64 13.83
C GLU A 133 5.71 23.93 13.21
N ARG A 134 5.09 23.87 12.05
CA ARG A 134 4.40 25.00 11.42
C ARG A 134 3.29 25.59 12.30
N THR A 135 2.55 24.73 12.97
CA THR A 135 1.49 25.15 13.88
C THR A 135 2.08 25.93 15.07
N VAL A 136 3.14 25.42 15.67
CA VAL A 136 3.82 26.09 16.79
C VAL A 136 4.40 27.43 16.37
N GLU A 137 5.04 27.51 15.19
CA GLU A 137 5.54 28.78 14.66
C GLU A 137 4.38 29.80 14.44
N TYR A 138 3.29 29.36 13.84
CA TYR A 138 2.12 30.21 13.65
C TYR A 138 1.54 30.73 14.99
N LEU A 139 1.49 29.87 16.02
CA LEU A 139 1.03 30.27 17.35
C LEU A 139 1.93 31.35 18.00
N LYS A 140 3.23 31.34 17.69
CA LYS A 140 4.17 32.36 18.18
C LYS A 140 4.06 33.68 17.45
N GLU A 141 3.75 33.67 16.16
CA GLU A 141 3.75 34.85 15.29
C GLU A 141 2.38 35.54 15.25
N ARG A 142 1.30 34.78 15.16
CA ARG A 142 -0.06 35.31 14.98
C ARG A 142 -0.51 36.07 16.23
N LYS A 143 -0.91 37.32 16.05
CA LYS A 143 -1.44 38.19 17.13
C LYS A 143 -2.96 38.33 17.00
N GLN A 144 -3.66 38.15 18.11
CA GLN A 144 -5.06 38.49 18.32
C GLN A 144 -5.24 38.99 19.76
N PHE A 145 -6.22 39.87 19.95
CA PHE A 145 -6.47 40.48 21.26
C PHE A 145 -5.22 41.15 21.89
N GLY A 146 -4.35 41.68 21.03
CA GLY A 146 -3.13 42.38 21.45
C GLY A 146 -1.92 41.52 21.82
N VAL A 147 -2.04 40.18 21.78
CA VAL A 147 -0.98 39.23 22.15
C VAL A 147 -0.81 38.14 21.14
N ALA A 148 0.34 37.44 21.16
CA ALA A 148 0.51 36.22 20.36
C ALA A 148 -0.52 35.15 20.79
N ILE A 149 -1.18 34.50 19.86
CA ILE A 149 -2.24 33.54 20.19
C ILE A 149 -1.71 32.32 20.95
N GLY A 150 -0.44 31.97 20.79
CA GLY A 150 0.24 30.95 21.60
C GLY A 150 0.36 31.29 23.10
N SER A 151 0.02 32.52 23.51
CA SER A 151 -0.06 32.86 24.95
C SER A 151 -1.31 32.30 25.62
N PHE A 152 -2.36 31.96 24.84
CA PHE A 152 -3.61 31.45 25.41
C PHE A 152 -3.45 29.99 25.87
N GLN A 153 -3.87 29.73 27.10
CA GLN A 153 -3.72 28.46 27.80
C GLN A 153 -4.31 27.26 26.96
N ALA A 154 -5.50 27.47 26.43
CA ALA A 154 -6.18 26.42 25.63
C ALA A 154 -5.35 25.94 24.44
N LEU A 155 -4.61 26.83 23.76
CA LEU A 155 -3.75 26.48 22.65
C LEU A 155 -2.45 25.84 23.12
N LYS A 156 -1.89 26.26 24.25
CA LYS A 156 -0.72 25.64 24.88
C LYS A 156 -1.00 24.18 25.25
N HIS A 157 -2.14 23.90 25.89
CA HIS A 157 -2.53 22.54 26.26
C HIS A 157 -2.63 21.64 25.03
N ARG A 158 -3.33 22.09 23.99
CA ARG A 158 -3.43 21.33 22.74
C ARG A 158 -2.07 21.08 22.09
N ALA A 159 -1.18 22.06 22.08
CA ALA A 159 0.16 21.88 21.54
C ALA A 159 0.98 20.88 22.38
N ALA A 160 0.85 20.89 23.70
CA ALA A 160 1.51 19.93 24.57
C ALA A 160 0.97 18.51 24.36
N ASP A 161 -0.35 18.34 24.23
CA ASP A 161 -0.97 17.05 23.96
C ASP A 161 -0.49 16.50 22.61
N MET A 162 -0.52 17.32 21.54
CA MET A 162 -0.01 16.94 20.22
C MET A 162 1.47 16.54 20.27
N PHE A 163 2.30 17.26 21.00
CA PHE A 163 3.71 16.91 21.17
C PHE A 163 3.88 15.53 21.80
N CYS A 164 3.13 15.25 22.87
CA CYS A 164 3.18 13.94 23.53
C CYS A 164 2.78 12.81 22.59
N GLU A 165 1.69 12.99 21.83
CA GLU A 165 1.23 12.00 20.86
C GLU A 165 2.25 11.75 19.72
N ILE A 166 2.93 12.80 19.25
CA ILE A 166 3.99 12.68 18.24
C ILE A 166 5.17 11.90 18.80
N GLU A 167 5.66 12.20 20.00
CA GLU A 167 6.81 11.51 20.61
C GLU A 167 6.48 10.04 20.93
N LEU A 168 5.26 9.74 21.36
CA LEU A 168 4.79 8.36 21.55
C LEU A 168 4.74 7.60 20.19
N SER A 169 4.16 8.23 19.19
CA SER A 169 4.09 7.63 17.83
C SER A 169 5.48 7.37 17.26
N LYS A 170 6.42 8.31 17.47
CA LYS A 170 7.82 8.16 17.05
C LYS A 170 8.49 6.98 17.74
N SER A 171 8.25 6.81 19.04
CA SER A 171 8.78 5.66 19.79
C SER A 171 8.24 4.33 19.24
N CYS A 172 6.93 4.26 18.92
CA CYS A 172 6.34 3.07 18.33
C CYS A 172 6.92 2.73 16.94
N VAL A 173 7.10 3.75 16.08
CA VAL A 173 7.66 3.55 14.74
C VAL A 173 9.14 3.13 14.78
N LEU A 174 9.90 3.61 15.77
CA LEU A 174 11.30 3.22 15.93
C LEU A 174 11.49 1.81 16.48
N GLU A 175 10.52 1.29 17.21
CA GLU A 175 10.55 -0.07 17.78
C GLU A 175 10.05 -1.14 16.80
N ALA A 176 9.22 -0.75 15.81
CA ALA A 176 8.61 -1.67 14.84
C ALA A 176 9.58 -2.09 13.73
#